data_4747ee8c579b5c44e751c6f3f393fbe0
#
_entry.id   4747ee8c579b5c44e751c6f3f393fbe0
#
_cell.length_a   1.000
_cell.length_b   1.000
_cell.length_c   1.000
_cell.angle_alpha   90.00
_cell.angle_beta   90.00
_cell.angle_gamma   90.00
#
_symmetry.space_group_name_H-M   'P 1'
#
loop_
_entity.id
_entity.type
_entity.pdbx_description
1 polymer ?
#
loop_
_entity_poly.entity_id
_entity_poly.type
_entity_poly.pdbx_seq_one_letter_code
_entity_poly.pdbx_strand_id
1 'polypeptide(L)'
;MRETPRPQGTVGDAGPELPQHRSGRAFAHATGAFGSGTPHRSDGRSPQTPRGARQTDPTGRPGTTPPVPGRPALLVSLVSSLLALFALTTWQVGAGGPLRSLDERAGRAVVGHGPAGPTGFLADLGNMQVALPVLGCAIIWALVRGARREPLYAVLTMAAVPLLVVPLKDWIARPGPLTEATGYYPSGHAATAAVAYGAAALLIAPYARRSWMMPVAAALLTTATGIGLVLRGYHWPLDVLGSWFLCGLLLLPLGLSRRSRRRSSSRTPRC
;
A
#
# COMPACT_ATOMS: atom_id res chain seq x y z
N MET A 1 58.89 44.91 3.42
CA MET A 1 59.58 45.69 2.38
C MET A 1 59.01 45.37 1.04
N ARG A 2 58.57 46.45 0.31
CA ARG A 2 58.14 46.67 -1.06
C ARG A 2 56.73 46.13 -1.37
N GLU A 3 55.68 46.87 -1.26
CA GLU A 3 55.09 47.98 -2.04
C GLU A 3 54.96 47.75 -3.53
N THR A 4 53.63 47.63 -3.87
CA THR A 4 52.81 48.10 -5.01
C THR A 4 53.55 48.68 -6.26
N PRO A 5 52.87 48.83 -7.44
CA PRO A 5 51.63 49.60 -7.55
C PRO A 5 50.59 49.14 -8.60
N ARG A 6 49.36 49.74 -8.47
CA ARG A 6 48.35 49.90 -9.51
C ARG A 6 48.82 50.81 -10.64
N PRO A 7 48.16 50.75 -11.78
CA PRO A 7 47.74 51.98 -12.41
C PRO A 7 46.24 52.05 -12.70
N GLN A 8 45.79 53.29 -12.62
CA GLN A 8 44.46 53.81 -12.89
C GLN A 8 44.23 54.04 -14.41
N GLY A 9 42.94 54.03 -14.77
CA GLY A 9 42.35 55.00 -15.67
C GLY A 9 42.24 54.58 -17.13
N THR A 10 41.03 54.57 -17.67
CA THR A 10 40.55 55.74 -18.43
C THR A 10 39.08 55.58 -18.80
N VAL A 11 38.42 56.68 -18.83
CA VAL A 11 37.04 57.04 -19.16
C VAL A 11 36.80 56.95 -20.67
N GLY A 12 35.50 56.68 -21.03
CA GLY A 12 34.93 56.89 -22.35
C GLY A 12 34.51 55.56 -22.99
N ASP A 13 33.40 55.36 -23.58
CA ASP A 13 32.58 56.29 -24.35
C ASP A 13 31.19 55.67 -24.54
N ALA A 14 30.20 56.49 -24.74
CA ALA A 14 28.82 56.13 -25.00
C ALA A 14 28.66 55.42 -26.37
N GLY A 15 27.96 54.30 -26.43
CA GLY A 15 27.57 53.63 -27.65
C GLY A 15 26.07 53.33 -27.67
N PRO A 16 25.41 53.33 -28.79
CA PRO A 16 24.01 53.72 -28.94
C PRO A 16 22.99 52.64 -28.61
N GLU A 17 21.84 53.08 -28.16
CA GLU A 17 20.62 52.32 -27.94
C GLU A 17 20.18 51.57 -29.23
N LEU A 18 19.91 50.26 -29.10
CA LEU A 18 19.27 49.49 -30.14
C LEU A 18 17.75 49.63 -30.04
N PRO A 19 17.04 49.82 -31.14
CA PRO A 19 15.61 50.05 -31.15
C PRO A 19 14.84 48.75 -30.88
N GLN A 20 13.87 48.87 -29.99
CA GLN A 20 12.89 47.82 -29.72
C GLN A 20 11.99 47.60 -30.94
N HIS A 21 12.04 46.41 -31.53
CA HIS A 21 11.09 45.99 -32.57
C HIS A 21 9.70 45.74 -31.94
N ARG A 22 8.79 46.71 -32.13
CA ARG A 22 7.36 46.48 -32.02
C ARG A 22 6.93 45.62 -33.18
N SER A 23 6.53 44.37 -32.91
CA SER A 23 5.82 43.53 -33.90
C SER A 23 4.46 44.12 -34.17
N GLY A 24 4.27 44.57 -35.40
CA GLY A 24 3.01 45.14 -35.93
C GLY A 24 1.91 44.10 -35.99
N ARG A 25 0.74 44.48 -35.54
CA ARG A 25 -0.52 43.80 -35.84
C ARG A 25 -0.82 43.90 -37.33
N ALA A 26 -0.84 42.76 -38.00
CA ALA A 26 -1.45 42.67 -39.34
C ALA A 26 -2.97 42.52 -39.16
N PHE A 27 -3.71 43.54 -39.58
CA PHE A 27 -5.17 43.42 -39.77
C PHE A 27 -5.42 42.77 -41.13
N ALA A 28 -5.93 41.54 -41.12
CA ALA A 28 -6.51 40.93 -42.30
C ALA A 28 -8.03 41.24 -42.33
N HIS A 29 -8.45 42.09 -43.23
CA HIS A 29 -9.87 42.24 -43.58
C HIS A 29 -10.33 41.03 -44.37
N ALA A 30 -11.21 40.22 -43.81
CA ALA A 30 -11.99 39.24 -44.55
C ALA A 30 -13.42 39.72 -44.62
N THR A 31 -13.86 40.02 -45.84
CA THR A 31 -15.23 40.35 -46.20
C THR A 31 -16.14 39.12 -46.17
N GLY A 32 -17.23 39.23 -45.42
CA GLY A 32 -18.56 38.70 -45.68
C GLY A 32 -18.77 37.20 -45.87
N ALA A 33 -19.34 36.55 -44.87
CA ALA A 33 -20.34 35.49 -45.07
C ALA A 33 -21.33 35.53 -43.91
N PHE A 34 -22.62 35.58 -44.24
CA PHE A 34 -23.76 35.51 -43.32
C PHE A 34 -23.76 34.13 -42.66
N GLY A 35 -23.50 34.08 -41.38
CA GLY A 35 -23.60 32.88 -40.55
C GLY A 35 -24.34 33.23 -39.29
N SER A 36 -25.41 32.48 -38.98
CA SER A 36 -26.29 32.58 -37.81
C SER A 36 -25.51 32.74 -36.52
N GLY A 37 -25.77 33.85 -35.80
CA GLY A 37 -25.08 34.21 -34.60
C GLY A 37 -25.39 33.26 -33.43
N THR A 38 -24.35 32.60 -32.92
CA THR A 38 -24.33 32.13 -31.57
C THR A 38 -24.04 33.32 -30.63
N PRO A 39 -24.78 33.50 -29.53
CA PRO A 39 -24.52 34.60 -28.62
C PRO A 39 -23.13 34.46 -28.01
N HIS A 40 -22.28 35.43 -28.26
CA HIS A 40 -20.97 35.56 -27.65
C HIS A 40 -21.14 35.86 -26.15
N ARG A 41 -20.78 34.94 -25.32
CA ARG A 41 -20.68 35.16 -23.86
C ARG A 41 -19.43 35.99 -23.58
N SER A 42 -19.60 37.16 -23.02
CA SER A 42 -18.55 38.14 -22.74
C SER A 42 -17.65 37.84 -21.53
N ASP A 43 -17.77 36.67 -20.91
CA ASP A 43 -17.09 36.32 -19.67
C ASP A 43 -15.81 35.47 -19.82
N GLY A 44 -15.37 35.25 -21.07
CA GLY A 44 -14.07 34.57 -21.34
C GLY A 44 -13.91 33.15 -20.76
N ARG A 45 -14.97 32.53 -20.26
CA ARG A 45 -14.93 31.15 -19.75
C ARG A 45 -15.25 30.17 -20.85
N SER A 46 -14.33 29.20 -21.05
CA SER A 46 -14.58 28.04 -21.91
C SER A 46 -15.90 27.34 -21.47
N PRO A 47 -16.71 26.84 -22.44
CA PRO A 47 -17.93 26.10 -22.12
C PRO A 47 -17.59 24.94 -21.20
N GLN A 48 -18.09 24.96 -19.97
CA GLN A 48 -17.98 23.80 -19.10
C GLN A 48 -18.93 22.73 -19.64
N THR A 49 -18.39 21.60 -20.09
CA THR A 49 -19.19 20.41 -20.39
C THR A 49 -20.03 20.05 -19.16
N PRO A 50 -21.36 19.90 -19.28
CA PRO A 50 -22.18 19.52 -18.15
C PRO A 50 -21.67 18.22 -17.54
N ARG A 51 -21.30 18.29 -16.26
CA ARG A 51 -20.97 17.06 -15.48
C ARG A 51 -22.23 16.21 -15.43
N GLY A 52 -22.28 15.14 -16.22
CA GLY A 52 -23.40 14.22 -16.23
C GLY A 52 -23.94 13.83 -17.59
N ALA A 53 -23.31 14.24 -18.70
CA ALA A 53 -23.67 13.69 -20.00
C ALA A 53 -23.42 12.18 -19.95
N ARG A 54 -24.49 11.40 -19.88
CA ARG A 54 -24.44 9.94 -20.10
C ARG A 54 -23.83 9.73 -21.46
N GLN A 55 -22.69 9.03 -21.53
CA GLN A 55 -22.17 8.51 -22.78
C GLN A 55 -23.20 7.52 -23.31
N THR A 56 -23.97 7.95 -24.30
CA THR A 56 -24.77 7.06 -25.12
C THR A 56 -23.87 6.59 -26.27
N ASP A 57 -23.95 5.32 -26.58
CA ASP A 57 -23.30 4.78 -27.77
C ASP A 57 -23.95 5.39 -29.05
N PRO A 58 -23.32 5.29 -30.26
CA PRO A 58 -23.88 5.85 -31.50
C PRO A 58 -25.27 5.36 -31.87
N THR A 59 -25.75 4.30 -31.21
CA THR A 59 -27.11 3.74 -31.42
C THR A 59 -28.14 4.27 -30.42
N GLY A 60 -27.76 5.23 -29.52
CA GLY A 60 -28.67 5.84 -28.56
C GLY A 60 -29.07 4.95 -27.37
N ARG A 61 -28.50 3.75 -27.25
CA ARG A 61 -28.69 2.89 -26.08
C ARG A 61 -27.80 3.33 -24.90
N PRO A 62 -28.32 3.32 -23.66
CA PRO A 62 -27.47 3.51 -22.47
C PRO A 62 -26.36 2.46 -22.47
N GLY A 63 -25.11 2.87 -22.48
CA GLY A 63 -23.98 1.96 -22.42
C GLY A 63 -24.08 1.06 -21.21
N THR A 64 -24.09 -0.25 -21.42
CA THR A 64 -24.17 -1.28 -20.40
C THR A 64 -22.81 -1.62 -19.78
N THR A 65 -21.88 -0.65 -19.73
CA THR A 65 -20.66 -0.86 -18.94
C THR A 65 -21.05 -0.95 -17.47
N PRO A 66 -20.79 -2.10 -16.81
CA PRO A 66 -21.10 -2.24 -15.40
C PRO A 66 -20.37 -1.13 -14.62
N PRO A 67 -21.05 -0.52 -13.63
CA PRO A 67 -20.44 0.55 -12.84
C PRO A 67 -19.18 0.02 -12.16
N VAL A 68 -18.02 0.63 -12.45
CA VAL A 68 -16.77 0.32 -11.75
C VAL A 68 -16.97 0.66 -10.27
N PRO A 69 -16.79 -0.31 -9.36
CA PRO A 69 -16.99 -0.07 -7.94
C PRO A 69 -16.17 1.14 -7.48
N GLY A 70 -16.81 2.08 -6.80
CA GLY A 70 -16.12 3.23 -6.22
C GLY A 70 -15.10 2.78 -5.17
N ARG A 71 -14.07 3.59 -4.93
CA ARG A 71 -13.03 3.30 -3.91
C ARG A 71 -13.56 2.88 -2.53
N PRO A 72 -14.67 3.48 -1.99
CA PRO A 72 -15.25 3.01 -0.74
C PRO A 72 -15.84 1.60 -0.86
N ALA A 73 -16.48 1.25 -1.97
CA ALA A 73 -17.04 -0.08 -2.19
C ALA A 73 -15.94 -1.17 -2.22
N LEU A 74 -14.81 -0.90 -2.88
CA LEU A 74 -13.65 -1.82 -2.86
C LEU A 74 -13.08 -2.04 -1.47
N LEU A 75 -13.01 -0.97 -0.64
CA LEU A 75 -12.55 -1.10 0.73
C LEU A 75 -13.52 -1.92 1.58
N VAL A 76 -14.82 -1.65 1.47
CA VAL A 76 -15.85 -2.42 2.16
C VAL A 76 -15.79 -3.89 1.74
N SER A 77 -15.70 -4.18 0.45
CA SER A 77 -15.56 -5.55 -0.05
C SER A 77 -14.32 -6.26 0.51
N LEU A 78 -13.17 -5.58 0.54
CA LEU A 78 -11.94 -6.12 1.10
C LEU A 78 -12.08 -6.43 2.59
N VAL A 79 -12.60 -5.50 3.38
CA VAL A 79 -12.83 -5.69 4.82
C VAL A 79 -13.78 -6.85 5.06
N SER A 80 -14.92 -6.86 4.37
CA SER A 80 -15.93 -7.92 4.51
C SER A 80 -15.40 -9.29 4.11
N SER A 81 -14.59 -9.35 3.03
CA SER A 81 -13.97 -10.61 2.60
C SER A 81 -12.96 -11.13 3.60
N LEU A 82 -12.06 -10.26 4.10
CA LEU A 82 -11.07 -10.68 5.11
C LEU A 82 -11.75 -11.12 6.40
N LEU A 83 -12.77 -10.40 6.85
CA LEU A 83 -13.52 -10.74 8.05
C LEU A 83 -14.27 -12.07 7.88
N ALA A 84 -14.95 -12.27 6.74
CA ALA A 84 -15.68 -13.51 6.44
C ALA A 84 -14.73 -14.72 6.34
N LEU A 85 -13.57 -14.56 5.69
CA LEU A 85 -12.55 -15.61 5.59
C LEU A 85 -11.94 -15.93 6.96
N PHE A 86 -11.65 -14.92 7.77
CA PHE A 86 -11.16 -15.13 9.12
C PHE A 86 -12.22 -15.84 10.00
N ALA A 87 -13.47 -15.39 9.96
CA ALA A 87 -14.56 -16.01 10.70
C ALA A 87 -14.81 -17.45 10.26
N LEU A 88 -14.80 -17.70 8.94
CA LEU A 88 -14.97 -19.04 8.39
C LEU A 88 -13.85 -19.98 8.83
N THR A 89 -12.59 -19.57 8.70
CA THR A 89 -11.45 -20.40 9.10
C THR A 89 -11.46 -20.67 10.61
N THR A 90 -11.74 -19.65 11.41
CA THR A 90 -11.83 -19.79 12.87
C THR A 90 -12.94 -20.74 13.28
N TRP A 91 -14.13 -20.59 12.69
CA TRP A 91 -15.26 -21.48 12.92
C TRP A 91 -14.96 -22.92 12.52
N GLN A 92 -14.44 -23.15 11.31
CA GLN A 92 -14.13 -24.48 10.80
C GLN A 92 -13.04 -25.19 11.64
N VAL A 93 -12.06 -24.46 12.09
CA VAL A 93 -10.99 -24.98 12.96
C VAL A 93 -11.54 -25.29 14.36
N GLY A 94 -12.30 -24.38 14.96
CA GLY A 94 -12.85 -24.54 16.30
C GLY A 94 -13.93 -25.62 16.40
N ALA A 95 -14.82 -25.70 15.40
CA ALA A 95 -15.91 -26.68 15.36
C ALA A 95 -15.49 -28.09 14.84
N GLY A 96 -14.23 -28.28 14.45
CA GLY A 96 -13.80 -29.55 13.84
C GLY A 96 -14.40 -29.82 12.46
N GLY A 97 -14.72 -28.77 11.71
CA GLY A 97 -15.44 -28.86 10.44
C GLY A 97 -14.63 -29.51 9.30
N PRO A 98 -15.27 -29.71 8.12
CA PRO A 98 -14.64 -30.42 6.99
C PRO A 98 -13.39 -29.74 6.46
N LEU A 99 -13.28 -28.39 6.54
CA LEU A 99 -12.08 -27.68 6.14
C LEU A 99 -10.90 -28.00 7.08
N ARG A 100 -11.14 -28.20 8.38
CA ARG A 100 -10.09 -28.63 9.31
C ARG A 100 -9.54 -30.00 8.93
N SER A 101 -10.39 -30.97 8.61
CA SER A 101 -9.93 -32.31 8.25
C SER A 101 -9.20 -32.34 6.89
N LEU A 102 -9.56 -31.49 5.94
CA LEU A 102 -8.80 -31.27 4.70
C LEU A 102 -7.43 -30.64 4.97
N ASP A 103 -7.40 -29.62 5.81
CA ASP A 103 -6.20 -28.90 6.22
C ASP A 103 -5.18 -29.82 6.92
N GLU A 104 -5.66 -30.66 7.85
CA GLU A 104 -4.82 -31.60 8.54
C GLU A 104 -4.27 -32.70 7.61
N ARG A 105 -5.08 -33.15 6.63
CA ARG A 105 -4.59 -34.08 5.59
C ARG A 105 -3.53 -33.44 4.71
N ALA A 106 -3.78 -32.21 4.24
CA ALA A 106 -2.83 -31.47 3.43
C ALA A 106 -1.53 -31.17 4.20
N GLY A 107 -1.65 -30.75 5.47
CA GLY A 107 -0.49 -30.52 6.34
C GLY A 107 0.34 -31.79 6.52
N ARG A 108 -0.29 -32.90 6.90
CA ARG A 108 0.41 -34.20 7.04
C ARG A 108 1.09 -34.67 5.75
N ALA A 109 0.50 -34.38 4.59
CA ALA A 109 1.08 -34.77 3.30
C ALA A 109 2.37 -34.01 2.96
N VAL A 110 2.59 -32.82 3.53
CA VAL A 110 3.74 -31.98 3.19
C VAL A 110 4.77 -31.82 4.32
N VAL A 111 4.42 -32.17 5.55
CA VAL A 111 5.34 -32.13 6.69
C VAL A 111 6.57 -33.01 6.43
N GLY A 112 7.75 -32.46 6.70
CA GLY A 112 9.04 -33.13 6.51
C GLY A 112 9.55 -33.10 5.06
N HIS A 113 8.80 -32.54 4.11
CA HIS A 113 9.28 -32.39 2.74
C HIS A 113 10.25 -31.21 2.61
N GLY A 114 11.34 -31.45 1.88
CA GLY A 114 12.40 -30.47 1.63
C GLY A 114 13.53 -30.53 2.67
N PRO A 115 14.68 -29.91 2.34
CA PRO A 115 15.85 -29.92 3.21
C PRO A 115 15.61 -29.09 4.48
N ALA A 116 16.07 -29.64 5.63
CA ALA A 116 15.78 -29.06 6.94
C ALA A 116 16.32 -27.63 7.13
N GLY A 117 17.50 -27.31 6.60
CA GLY A 117 18.11 -25.99 6.71
C GLY A 117 17.28 -24.89 6.02
N PRO A 118 17.03 -24.97 4.71
CA PRO A 118 16.20 -24.00 4.00
C PRO A 118 14.78 -23.85 4.57
N THR A 119 14.09 -24.95 4.87
CA THR A 119 12.73 -24.88 5.42
C THR A 119 12.71 -24.28 6.83
N GLY A 120 13.73 -24.57 7.66
CA GLY A 120 13.93 -23.94 8.95
C GLY A 120 14.18 -22.43 8.81
N PHE A 121 15.10 -22.03 7.93
CA PHE A 121 15.35 -20.62 7.66
C PHE A 121 14.09 -19.86 7.24
N LEU A 122 13.25 -20.46 6.38
CA LEU A 122 11.99 -19.84 5.98
C LEU A 122 11.03 -19.67 7.18
N ALA A 123 10.93 -20.68 8.06
CA ALA A 123 10.13 -20.59 9.28
C ALA A 123 10.64 -19.50 10.22
N ASP A 124 11.98 -19.38 10.35
CA ASP A 124 12.65 -18.41 11.23
C ASP A 124 12.45 -16.94 10.80
N LEU A 125 12.10 -16.68 9.55
CA LEU A 125 11.70 -15.33 9.12
C LEU A 125 10.53 -14.78 9.94
N GLY A 126 9.68 -15.65 10.52
CA GLY A 126 8.58 -15.26 11.41
C GLY A 126 8.97 -15.08 12.87
N ASN A 127 10.19 -15.41 13.25
CA ASN A 127 10.68 -15.22 14.61
C ASN A 127 10.74 -13.73 14.96
N MET A 128 10.37 -13.42 16.21
CA MET A 128 10.41 -12.03 16.72
C MET A 128 11.82 -11.43 16.62
N GLN A 129 12.86 -12.24 16.78
CA GLN A 129 14.27 -11.84 16.68
C GLN A 129 14.67 -11.41 15.26
N VAL A 130 13.95 -11.83 14.24
CA VAL A 130 14.17 -11.45 12.83
C VAL A 130 13.17 -10.36 12.40
N ALA A 131 11.89 -10.59 12.62
CA ALA A 131 10.83 -9.73 12.11
C ALA A 131 10.76 -8.37 12.83
N LEU A 132 10.96 -8.30 14.15
CA LEU A 132 10.89 -7.04 14.90
C LEU A 132 12.03 -6.08 14.58
N PRO A 133 13.30 -6.47 14.43
CA PRO A 133 14.35 -5.57 13.94
C PRO A 133 14.03 -4.96 12.58
N VAL A 134 13.49 -5.74 11.63
CA VAL A 134 13.09 -5.21 10.32
C VAL A 134 12.01 -4.14 10.46
N LEU A 135 10.99 -4.39 11.27
CA LEU A 135 9.96 -3.40 11.57
C LEU A 135 10.55 -2.17 12.28
N GLY A 136 11.42 -2.37 13.27
CA GLY A 136 12.10 -1.31 14.00
C GLY A 136 12.90 -0.38 13.08
N CYS A 137 13.70 -0.95 12.17
CA CYS A 137 14.43 -0.17 11.15
C CYS A 137 13.48 0.63 10.26
N ALA A 138 12.36 0.03 9.84
CA ALA A 138 11.37 0.74 9.03
C ALA A 138 10.69 1.89 9.78
N ILE A 139 10.39 1.69 11.08
CA ILE A 139 9.85 2.73 11.96
C ILE A 139 10.84 3.87 12.12
N ILE A 140 12.09 3.59 12.46
CA ILE A 140 13.14 4.60 12.61
C ILE A 140 13.31 5.38 11.31
N TRP A 141 13.39 4.68 10.17
CA TRP A 141 13.47 5.32 8.86
C TRP A 141 12.30 6.27 8.60
N ALA A 142 11.07 5.85 8.89
CA ALA A 142 9.89 6.67 8.70
C ALA A 142 9.88 7.91 9.62
N LEU A 143 10.31 7.76 10.88
CA LEU A 143 10.45 8.86 11.85
C LEU A 143 11.48 9.89 11.37
N VAL A 144 12.66 9.46 10.91
CA VAL A 144 13.70 10.34 10.34
C VAL A 144 13.17 11.09 9.12
N ARG A 145 12.25 10.50 8.36
CA ARG A 145 11.56 11.16 7.23
C ARG A 145 10.38 12.03 7.65
N GLY A 146 10.20 12.28 8.94
CA GLY A 146 9.17 13.17 9.50
C GLY A 146 7.76 12.55 9.53
N ALA A 147 7.60 11.25 9.31
CA ALA A 147 6.36 10.55 9.55
C ALA A 147 6.20 10.31 11.07
N ARG A 148 5.01 10.58 11.62
CA ARG A 148 4.75 10.34 13.07
C ARG A 148 3.56 9.43 13.30
N ARG A 149 2.50 9.60 12.51
CA ARG A 149 1.26 8.82 12.65
C ARG A 149 1.41 7.39 12.16
N GLU A 150 2.05 7.20 11.02
CA GLU A 150 2.24 5.89 10.41
C GLU A 150 3.11 4.96 11.28
N PRO A 151 4.26 5.39 11.85
CA PRO A 151 4.99 4.61 12.85
C PRO A 151 4.16 4.23 14.07
N LEU A 152 3.34 5.14 14.60
CA LEU A 152 2.45 4.84 15.71
C LEU A 152 1.44 3.74 15.35
N TYR A 153 0.80 3.83 14.17
CA TYR A 153 -0.09 2.76 13.71
C TYR A 153 0.64 1.42 13.54
N ALA A 154 1.88 1.43 13.07
CA ALA A 154 2.69 0.21 12.93
C ALA A 154 2.97 -0.43 14.31
N VAL A 155 3.34 0.35 15.31
CA VAL A 155 3.54 -0.12 16.69
C VAL A 155 2.25 -0.67 17.26
N LEU A 156 1.13 0.06 17.15
CA LEU A 156 -0.17 -0.39 17.65
C LEU A 156 -0.64 -1.67 16.96
N THR A 157 -0.43 -1.78 15.65
CA THR A 157 -0.76 -2.99 14.89
C THR A 157 0.07 -4.18 15.36
N MET A 158 1.37 -4.00 15.60
CA MET A 158 2.22 -5.08 16.13
C MET A 158 1.83 -5.47 17.55
N ALA A 159 1.52 -4.51 18.42
CA ALA A 159 1.05 -4.77 19.78
C ALA A 159 -0.30 -5.51 19.81
N ALA A 160 -1.16 -5.26 18.82
CA ALA A 160 -2.44 -5.96 18.68
C ALA A 160 -2.27 -7.46 18.35
N VAL A 161 -1.13 -7.88 17.77
CA VAL A 161 -0.90 -9.29 17.42
C VAL A 161 -0.98 -10.19 18.65
N PRO A 162 -0.15 -10.04 19.69
CA PRO A 162 -0.26 -10.90 20.87
C PRO A 162 -1.59 -10.71 21.60
N LEU A 163 -2.15 -9.51 21.65
CA LEU A 163 -3.42 -9.22 22.32
C LEU A 163 -4.60 -9.98 21.71
N LEU A 164 -4.56 -10.29 20.41
CA LEU A 164 -5.61 -11.04 19.72
C LEU A 164 -5.25 -12.52 19.54
N VAL A 165 -3.99 -12.81 19.21
CA VAL A 165 -3.55 -14.18 18.93
C VAL A 165 -3.54 -15.04 20.18
N VAL A 166 -3.08 -14.52 21.33
CA VAL A 166 -2.99 -15.32 22.57
C VAL A 166 -4.37 -15.78 23.05
N PRO A 167 -5.38 -14.89 23.24
CA PRO A 167 -6.71 -15.34 23.63
C PRO A 167 -7.36 -16.31 22.64
N LEU A 168 -7.14 -16.11 21.32
CA LEU A 168 -7.67 -17.02 20.30
C LEU A 168 -7.02 -18.41 20.40
N LYS A 169 -5.72 -18.49 20.70
CA LYS A 169 -5.02 -19.76 20.91
C LYS A 169 -5.62 -20.55 22.08
N ASP A 170 -5.86 -19.87 23.19
CA ASP A 170 -6.42 -20.47 24.38
C ASP A 170 -7.87 -20.90 24.17
N TRP A 171 -8.65 -20.10 23.46
CA TRP A 171 -10.05 -20.38 23.18
C TRP A 171 -10.24 -21.54 22.17
N ILE A 172 -9.48 -21.57 21.08
CA ILE A 172 -9.60 -22.60 20.04
C ILE A 172 -8.89 -23.89 20.45
N ALA A 173 -7.82 -23.79 21.23
CA ALA A 173 -7.05 -24.90 21.78
C ALA A 173 -6.73 -26.01 20.75
N ARG A 174 -6.41 -25.62 19.50
CA ARG A 174 -6.11 -26.56 18.41
C ARG A 174 -4.79 -27.28 18.69
N PRO A 175 -4.71 -28.64 18.57
CA PRO A 175 -3.46 -29.37 18.69
C PRO A 175 -2.55 -29.12 17.47
N GLY A 176 -1.25 -29.31 17.67
CA GLY A 176 -0.23 -29.12 16.64
C GLY A 176 -0.11 -30.30 15.67
N PRO A 177 0.62 -30.13 14.56
CA PRO A 177 0.85 -31.20 13.56
C PRO A 177 1.68 -32.37 14.09
N LEU A 178 2.62 -32.12 14.98
CA LEU A 178 3.58 -33.10 15.49
C LEU A 178 3.49 -33.30 17.01
N THR A 179 2.48 -32.74 17.68
CA THR A 179 2.34 -32.77 19.14
C THR A 179 0.88 -32.63 19.55
N GLU A 180 0.53 -33.22 20.69
CA GLU A 180 -0.77 -33.06 21.31
C GLU A 180 -0.91 -31.72 22.08
N ALA A 181 0.18 -30.93 22.20
CA ALA A 181 0.11 -29.60 22.79
C ALA A 181 -0.86 -28.72 21.98
N THR A 182 -1.66 -27.93 22.69
CA THR A 182 -2.71 -27.08 22.13
C THR A 182 -2.27 -25.63 21.91
N GLY A 183 -3.12 -24.81 21.27
CA GLY A 183 -2.84 -23.40 21.04
C GLY A 183 -2.09 -23.12 19.73
N TYR A 184 -2.33 -23.92 18.69
CA TYR A 184 -1.66 -23.74 17.40
C TYR A 184 -2.40 -22.76 16.48
N TYR A 185 -3.71 -22.58 16.64
CA TYR A 185 -4.49 -21.62 15.84
C TYR A 185 -4.76 -20.33 16.63
N PRO A 186 -4.58 -19.15 16.03
CA PRO A 186 -3.84 -18.87 14.79
C PRO A 186 -2.32 -18.87 15.02
N SER A 187 -1.53 -18.92 13.93
CA SER A 187 -0.06 -18.94 13.99
C SER A 187 0.53 -17.60 14.46
N GLY A 188 1.24 -17.57 15.59
CA GLY A 188 1.94 -16.38 16.06
C GLY A 188 3.08 -15.93 15.14
N HIS A 189 3.89 -16.89 14.64
CA HIS A 189 4.99 -16.59 13.71
C HIS A 189 4.48 -16.01 12.37
N ALA A 190 3.43 -16.60 11.80
CA ALA A 190 2.82 -16.09 10.58
C ALA A 190 2.22 -14.69 10.79
N ALA A 191 1.59 -14.44 11.95
CA ALA A 191 1.04 -13.13 12.30
C ALA A 191 2.15 -12.08 12.48
N THR A 192 3.22 -12.42 13.20
CA THR A 192 4.39 -11.54 13.39
C THR A 192 5.03 -11.18 12.05
N ALA A 193 5.28 -12.17 11.17
CA ALA A 193 5.81 -11.93 9.84
C ALA A 193 4.90 -11.02 9.00
N ALA A 194 3.60 -11.31 8.95
CA ALA A 194 2.64 -10.55 8.15
C ALA A 194 2.57 -9.08 8.59
N VAL A 195 2.51 -8.82 9.89
CA VAL A 195 2.47 -7.45 10.41
C VAL A 195 3.82 -6.75 10.28
N ALA A 196 4.94 -7.40 10.63
CA ALA A 196 6.25 -6.78 10.57
C ALA A 196 6.62 -6.40 9.14
N TYR A 197 6.56 -7.34 8.22
CA TYR A 197 6.92 -7.08 6.81
C TYR A 197 5.88 -6.22 6.11
N GLY A 198 4.60 -6.42 6.38
CA GLY A 198 3.52 -5.61 5.83
C GLY A 198 3.60 -4.15 6.27
N ALA A 199 3.79 -3.90 7.57
CA ALA A 199 3.95 -2.55 8.10
C ALA A 199 5.26 -1.91 7.60
N ALA A 200 6.39 -2.63 7.60
CA ALA A 200 7.66 -2.15 7.05
C ALA A 200 7.51 -1.73 5.58
N ALA A 201 6.88 -2.57 4.77
CA ALA A 201 6.59 -2.25 3.37
C ALA A 201 5.72 -1.00 3.24
N LEU A 202 4.68 -0.89 4.07
CA LEU A 202 3.82 0.29 4.10
C LEU A 202 4.59 1.55 4.54
N LEU A 203 5.51 1.50 5.46
CA LEU A 203 6.32 2.64 5.91
C LEU A 203 7.34 3.07 4.86
N ILE A 204 8.01 2.14 4.19
CA ILE A 204 9.11 2.41 3.27
C ILE A 204 8.63 2.78 1.85
N ALA A 205 7.53 2.19 1.37
CA ALA A 205 7.05 2.36 0.00
C ALA A 205 6.88 3.83 -0.48
N PRO A 206 6.52 4.84 0.36
CA PRO A 206 6.43 6.22 -0.09
C PRO A 206 7.76 6.81 -0.57
N TYR A 207 8.86 6.26 -0.08
CA TYR A 207 10.23 6.75 -0.31
C TYR A 207 10.99 5.92 -1.34
N ALA A 208 10.44 4.77 -1.75
CA ALA A 208 11.05 3.87 -2.73
C ALA A 208 10.76 4.32 -4.16
N ARG A 209 11.76 4.28 -5.05
CA ARG A 209 11.58 4.59 -6.49
C ARG A 209 10.52 3.68 -7.12
N ARG A 210 10.55 2.39 -6.79
CA ARG A 210 9.58 1.39 -7.23
C ARG A 210 8.72 0.95 -6.04
N SER A 211 7.78 1.79 -5.65
CA SER A 211 6.96 1.59 -4.45
C SER A 211 6.18 0.28 -4.42
N TRP A 212 5.89 -0.31 -5.59
CA TRP A 212 5.20 -1.59 -5.71
C TRP A 212 6.06 -2.80 -5.26
N MET A 213 7.41 -2.66 -5.31
CA MET A 213 8.31 -3.75 -4.87
C MET A 213 8.19 -4.02 -3.37
N MET A 214 7.88 -3.00 -2.57
CA MET A 214 7.78 -3.16 -1.11
C MET A 214 6.66 -4.12 -0.69
N PRO A 215 5.40 -3.96 -1.13
CA PRO A 215 4.36 -4.92 -0.80
C PRO A 215 4.60 -6.30 -1.43
N VAL A 216 5.24 -6.38 -2.60
CA VAL A 216 5.63 -7.67 -3.19
C VAL A 216 6.66 -8.38 -2.31
N ALA A 217 7.71 -7.68 -1.87
CA ALA A 217 8.71 -8.25 -0.97
C ALA A 217 8.07 -8.73 0.36
N ALA A 218 7.18 -7.92 0.95
CA ALA A 218 6.47 -8.31 2.16
C ALA A 218 5.60 -9.56 1.94
N ALA A 219 4.88 -9.63 0.82
CA ALA A 219 4.08 -10.81 0.48
C ALA A 219 4.95 -12.06 0.30
N LEU A 220 6.08 -11.95 -0.39
CA LEU A 220 7.03 -13.06 -0.57
C LEU A 220 7.60 -13.54 0.76
N LEU A 221 8.06 -12.64 1.63
CA LEU A 221 8.61 -13.00 2.95
C LEU A 221 7.54 -13.64 3.84
N THR A 222 6.33 -13.11 3.86
CA THR A 222 5.22 -13.65 4.63
C THR A 222 4.80 -15.03 4.12
N THR A 223 4.73 -15.22 2.78
CA THR A 223 4.42 -16.51 2.17
C THR A 223 5.53 -17.52 2.43
N ALA A 224 6.79 -17.13 2.28
CA ALA A 224 7.95 -17.97 2.58
C ALA A 224 7.94 -18.45 4.03
N THR A 225 7.65 -17.54 4.98
CA THR A 225 7.46 -17.92 6.39
C THR A 225 6.36 -18.97 6.55
N GLY A 226 5.18 -18.74 5.95
CA GLY A 226 4.06 -19.69 6.04
C GLY A 226 4.40 -21.06 5.47
N ILE A 227 5.07 -21.11 4.33
CA ILE A 227 5.56 -22.37 3.72
C ILE A 227 6.53 -23.07 4.67
N GLY A 228 7.53 -22.36 5.20
CA GLY A 228 8.49 -22.92 6.15
C GLY A 228 7.82 -23.52 7.39
N LEU A 229 6.86 -22.80 7.98
CA LEU A 229 6.13 -23.26 9.16
C LEU A 229 5.34 -24.56 8.91
N VAL A 230 4.69 -24.67 7.74
CA VAL A 230 3.92 -25.86 7.37
C VAL A 230 4.84 -27.05 7.05
N LEU A 231 5.88 -26.83 6.24
CA LEU A 231 6.84 -27.89 5.89
C LEU A 231 7.61 -28.44 7.10
N ARG A 232 7.87 -27.59 8.09
CA ARG A 232 8.49 -28.01 9.37
C ARG A 232 7.50 -28.65 10.36
N GLY A 233 6.20 -28.67 10.03
CA GLY A 233 5.18 -29.18 10.95
C GLY A 233 4.98 -28.32 12.19
N TYR A 234 5.36 -27.04 12.14
CA TYR A 234 5.14 -26.11 13.26
C TYR A 234 3.70 -25.62 13.30
N HIS A 235 3.02 -25.54 12.16
CA HIS A 235 1.64 -25.11 12.04
C HIS A 235 0.92 -25.80 10.90
N TRP A 236 -0.40 -25.91 11.03
CA TRP A 236 -1.27 -26.31 9.94
C TRP A 236 -1.45 -25.16 8.92
N PRO A 237 -1.76 -25.44 7.64
CA PRO A 237 -1.99 -24.38 6.65
C PRO A 237 -3.06 -23.36 7.06
N LEU A 238 -4.19 -23.80 7.65
CA LEU A 238 -5.25 -22.89 8.11
C LEU A 238 -4.82 -22.01 9.29
N ASP A 239 -3.87 -22.44 10.13
CA ASP A 239 -3.32 -21.58 11.19
C ASP A 239 -2.60 -20.37 10.62
N VAL A 240 -1.88 -20.60 9.50
CA VAL A 240 -1.17 -19.56 8.75
C VAL A 240 -2.16 -18.63 8.03
N LEU A 241 -3.12 -19.20 7.31
CA LEU A 241 -4.13 -18.42 6.58
C LEU A 241 -5.00 -17.58 7.51
N GLY A 242 -5.44 -18.15 8.65
CA GLY A 242 -6.19 -17.40 9.66
C GLY A 242 -5.40 -16.20 10.18
N SER A 243 -4.10 -16.37 10.43
CA SER A 243 -3.21 -15.26 10.80
C SER A 243 -3.13 -14.19 9.72
N TRP A 244 -3.03 -14.57 8.44
CA TRP A 244 -2.94 -13.61 7.34
C TRP A 244 -4.24 -12.82 7.16
N PHE A 245 -5.41 -13.44 7.31
CA PHE A 245 -6.69 -12.72 7.26
C PHE A 245 -6.83 -11.73 8.40
N LEU A 246 -6.50 -12.15 9.63
CA LEU A 246 -6.50 -11.26 10.80
C LEU A 246 -5.53 -10.09 10.62
N CYS A 247 -4.28 -10.37 10.22
CA CYS A 247 -3.25 -9.35 10.06
C CYS A 247 -3.55 -8.41 8.88
N GLY A 248 -4.21 -8.91 7.83
CA GLY A 248 -4.74 -8.08 6.76
C GLY A 248 -5.70 -6.99 7.27
N LEU A 249 -6.61 -7.36 8.18
CA LEU A 249 -7.51 -6.40 8.85
C LEU A 249 -6.74 -5.41 9.73
N LEU A 250 -5.77 -5.89 10.50
CA LEU A 250 -4.95 -5.05 11.39
C LEU A 250 -4.10 -4.02 10.65
N LEU A 251 -3.65 -4.32 9.43
CA LEU A 251 -2.84 -3.42 8.61
C LEU A 251 -3.66 -2.33 7.88
N LEU A 252 -4.99 -2.44 7.83
CA LEU A 252 -5.85 -1.48 7.13
C LEU A 252 -5.72 -0.04 7.63
N PRO A 253 -5.74 0.25 8.96
CA PRO A 253 -5.60 1.61 9.46
C PRO A 253 -4.30 2.28 8.99
N LEU A 254 -3.19 1.53 9.02
CA LEU A 254 -1.89 2.00 8.53
C LEU A 254 -1.94 2.29 7.01
N GLY A 255 -2.56 1.43 6.22
CA GLY A 255 -2.73 1.62 4.79
C GLY A 255 -3.60 2.83 4.44
N LEU A 256 -4.65 3.09 5.22
CA LEU A 256 -5.57 4.22 5.04
C LEU A 256 -4.93 5.55 5.44
N SER A 257 -4.20 5.61 6.55
CA SER A 257 -3.50 6.83 7.01
C SER A 257 -2.55 7.35 5.94
N ARG A 258 -1.85 6.47 5.24
CA ARG A 258 -0.96 6.81 4.11
C ARG A 258 -1.71 7.44 2.92
N ARG A 259 -2.87 6.90 2.58
CA ARG A 259 -3.68 7.44 1.47
C ARG A 259 -4.16 8.87 1.74
N SER A 260 -4.52 9.17 2.98
CA SER A 260 -4.91 10.50 3.43
C SER A 260 -3.77 11.52 3.25
N ARG A 261 -2.54 11.17 3.67
CA ARG A 261 -1.36 12.04 3.54
C ARG A 261 -1.03 12.39 2.08
N ARG A 262 -1.11 11.41 1.17
CA ARG A 262 -0.88 11.67 -0.27
C ARG A 262 -1.89 12.66 -0.86
N ARG A 263 -3.16 12.61 -0.43
CA ARG A 263 -4.20 13.54 -0.88
C ARG A 263 -4.00 14.97 -0.38
N SER A 264 -3.50 15.16 0.85
CA SER A 264 -3.20 16.47 1.41
C SER A 264 -2.02 17.12 0.68
N SER A 265 -0.96 16.37 0.40
CA SER A 265 0.23 16.85 -0.31
C SER A 265 -0.04 17.28 -1.76
N SER A 266 -1.04 16.68 -2.43
CA SER A 266 -1.41 17.04 -3.80
C SER A 266 -2.35 18.25 -3.90
N ARG A 267 -2.89 18.74 -2.77
CA ARG A 267 -3.83 19.87 -2.72
C ARG A 267 -3.20 21.20 -2.36
N THR A 268 -1.95 21.25 -1.91
CA THR A 268 -1.21 22.51 -1.71
C THR A 268 -0.71 22.99 -3.07
N PRO A 269 -1.24 24.11 -3.63
CA PRO A 269 -0.66 24.73 -4.80
C PRO A 269 0.76 25.19 -4.42
N ARG A 270 1.74 24.91 -5.27
CA ARG A 270 3.03 25.59 -5.18
C ARG A 270 2.75 27.04 -5.58
N CYS A 271 2.74 27.95 -4.61
CA CYS A 271 2.87 29.37 -4.86
C CYS A 271 4.27 29.66 -5.37
#